data_92de620c523902754080d9302bd56327
#
_entry.id   92de620c523902754080d9302bd56327
#
_cell.length_a   1.000
_cell.length_b   1.000
_cell.length_c   1.000
_cell.angle_alpha   90.00
_cell.angle_beta   90.00
_cell.angle_gamma   90.00
#
_symmetry.space_group_name_H-M   'P 1'
#
loop_
_entity.id
_entity.type
_entity.pdbx_description
1 polymer ?
#
loop_
_entity_poly.entity_id
_entity_poly.type
_entity_poly.pdbx_seq_one_letter_code
_entity_poly.pdbx_strand_id
1 'polypeptide(L)'
;MDIVEQHRGRQYGLHQQYVNPAFVKMLKTIGFDKNYVRGEGCYLWDPQGNKYLDLLTGWGVFMLGRNHPKIRAALHELLDAASPNLVRMDCSILSGLVAESLVSHMPPGLSRVFFTNSGTESVETAIKFARCNTGREKIVYTEHAFHGLTTGSLAINGADFFRQRFGALLPGTSAVPFNNLAALEQALVKKDVAAFILEPIQGKTCEVVQDGYLAEAQRLCRQAGTLLVIDEVQSGMGRTGKWFCFQHWPEVEPDIVCVAKGLSGGFVPVGAVVTRPSIMDSVFNSMERCVVHSNTFGQNDMAMAAALATLQVIEEDKLVENAAALGAYVISRLTDIGRQCPFVTEVRGKGLMFGIDFARPAGSLKLKLAWDALHKLNFGVFGQMIILPLLNDHKILTQVAGYHTEVIKFLPPIIATREDMDWFLKAMEAVLADTQRIPGTAWNTVMGMAKNAVRA
;
A
#
# COMPACT_ATOMS: atom_id res chain seq x y z
N MET A 1 19.17 -4.42 -25.09
CA MET A 1 18.87 -5.52 -24.12
C MET A 1 20.06 -6.44 -23.89
N ASP A 2 21.01 -6.55 -24.82
CA ASP A 2 22.19 -7.43 -24.71
C ASP A 2 23.05 -7.19 -23.46
N ILE A 3 23.20 -5.93 -23.05
CA ILE A 3 23.96 -5.59 -21.84
C ILE A 3 23.31 -6.17 -20.56
N VAL A 4 21.98 -6.27 -20.51
CA VAL A 4 21.26 -6.85 -19.35
C VAL A 4 21.52 -8.36 -19.30
N GLU A 5 21.49 -9.05 -20.45
CA GLU A 5 21.77 -10.48 -20.53
C GLU A 5 23.22 -10.80 -20.10
N GLN A 6 24.20 -10.01 -20.54
CA GLN A 6 25.61 -10.18 -20.16
C GLN A 6 25.86 -10.00 -18.65
N HIS A 7 24.96 -9.30 -17.96
CA HIS A 7 25.09 -9.03 -16.52
C HIS A 7 24.06 -9.78 -15.65
N ARG A 8 23.32 -10.70 -16.27
CA ARG A 8 22.33 -11.51 -15.56
C ARG A 8 22.96 -12.28 -14.39
N GLY A 9 22.32 -12.26 -13.21
CA GLY A 9 22.86 -12.88 -11.99
C GLY A 9 23.77 -11.97 -11.14
N ARG A 10 24.21 -10.80 -11.65
CA ARG A 10 25.07 -9.85 -10.91
C ARG A 10 24.30 -8.83 -10.07
N GLN A 11 22.94 -8.84 -10.08
CA GLN A 11 22.12 -7.81 -9.48
C GLN A 11 22.43 -7.55 -7.99
N TYR A 12 22.61 -8.59 -7.18
CA TYR A 12 22.95 -8.43 -5.77
C TYR A 12 24.32 -7.81 -5.54
N GLY A 13 25.32 -8.18 -6.37
CA GLY A 13 26.65 -7.56 -6.32
C GLY A 13 26.62 -6.08 -6.70
N LEU A 14 25.91 -5.74 -7.78
CA LEU A 14 25.75 -4.36 -8.22
C LEU A 14 25.01 -3.52 -7.18
N HIS A 15 23.91 -4.04 -6.62
CA HIS A 15 23.17 -3.35 -5.57
C HIS A 15 23.97 -3.18 -4.29
N GLN A 16 24.78 -4.17 -3.90
CA GLN A 16 25.65 -4.09 -2.73
C GLN A 16 26.72 -3.01 -2.90
N GLN A 17 27.24 -2.84 -4.10
CA GLN A 17 28.30 -1.89 -4.40
C GLN A 17 27.78 -0.46 -4.64
N TYR A 18 26.67 -0.30 -5.35
CA TYR A 18 26.27 1.00 -5.93
C TYR A 18 24.92 1.52 -5.45
N VAL A 19 24.06 0.72 -4.78
CA VAL A 19 22.71 1.14 -4.42
C VAL A 19 22.50 1.13 -2.91
N ASN A 20 22.34 -0.04 -2.29
CA ASN A 20 22.11 -0.15 -0.85
C ASN A 20 22.65 -1.47 -0.28
N PRO A 21 23.87 -1.46 0.27
CA PRO A 21 24.51 -2.67 0.82
C PRO A 21 23.74 -3.27 2.00
N ALA A 22 23.11 -2.43 2.84
CA ALA A 22 22.35 -2.91 3.99
C ALA A 22 21.08 -3.65 3.56
N PHE A 23 20.41 -3.18 2.51
CA PHE A 23 19.24 -3.85 1.94
C PHE A 23 19.60 -5.23 1.37
N VAL A 24 20.72 -5.33 0.65
CA VAL A 24 21.22 -6.63 0.12
C VAL A 24 21.56 -7.58 1.27
N LYS A 25 22.24 -7.08 2.31
CA LYS A 25 22.55 -7.88 3.50
C LYS A 25 21.27 -8.40 4.16
N MET A 26 20.26 -7.55 4.33
CA MET A 26 18.97 -7.93 4.89
C MET A 26 18.30 -9.03 4.06
N LEU A 27 18.16 -8.86 2.73
CA LEU A 27 17.52 -9.86 1.85
C LEU A 27 18.22 -11.21 1.93
N LYS A 28 19.56 -11.25 1.92
CA LYS A 28 20.33 -12.50 2.09
C LYS A 28 20.11 -13.13 3.46
N THR A 29 20.05 -12.31 4.52
CA THR A 29 19.87 -12.79 5.89
C THR A 29 18.51 -13.45 6.08
N ILE A 30 17.46 -12.87 5.49
CA ILE A 30 16.10 -13.39 5.60
C ILE A 30 15.71 -14.37 4.47
N GLY A 31 16.64 -14.73 3.56
CA GLY A 31 16.40 -15.70 2.49
C GLY A 31 15.47 -15.21 1.36
N PHE A 32 15.39 -13.89 1.16
CA PHE A 32 14.61 -13.24 0.10
C PHE A 32 15.45 -12.88 -1.12
N ASP A 33 16.69 -13.31 -1.19
CA ASP A 33 17.62 -13.05 -2.30
C ASP A 33 17.33 -13.94 -3.53
N LYS A 34 16.07 -14.01 -3.92
CA LYS A 34 15.61 -14.74 -5.11
C LYS A 34 15.91 -13.93 -6.38
N ASN A 35 16.19 -14.64 -7.46
CA ASN A 35 16.34 -14.06 -8.79
C ASN A 35 15.08 -14.37 -9.61
N TYR A 36 14.25 -13.36 -9.86
CA TYR A 36 13.06 -13.51 -10.70
C TYR A 36 13.40 -13.02 -12.11
N VAL A 37 13.17 -13.87 -13.12
CA VAL A 37 13.52 -13.61 -14.53
C VAL A 37 12.30 -13.35 -15.42
N ARG A 38 11.09 -13.69 -14.94
CA ARG A 38 9.82 -13.48 -15.63
C ARG A 38 8.72 -13.12 -14.63
N GLY A 39 7.80 -12.27 -15.04
CA GLY A 39 6.55 -11.96 -14.32
C GLY A 39 5.38 -11.87 -15.29
N GLU A 40 4.25 -12.52 -14.97
CA GLU A 40 3.04 -12.50 -15.79
C GLU A 40 1.81 -12.81 -14.92
N GLY A 41 0.78 -11.98 -15.02
CA GLY A 41 -0.42 -12.13 -14.19
C GLY A 41 -0.07 -12.14 -12.70
N CYS A 42 -0.58 -13.10 -11.96
CA CYS A 42 -0.34 -13.24 -10.52
C CYS A 42 1.03 -13.86 -10.17
N TYR A 43 1.91 -14.11 -11.15
CA TYR A 43 3.04 -15.00 -10.94
C TYR A 43 4.39 -14.39 -11.31
N LEU A 44 5.42 -14.89 -10.61
CA LEU A 44 6.84 -14.68 -10.91
C LEU A 44 7.51 -16.03 -11.18
N TRP A 45 8.59 -16.03 -11.97
CA TRP A 45 9.41 -17.22 -12.22
C TRP A 45 10.88 -16.95 -11.97
N ASP A 46 11.55 -17.91 -11.35
CA ASP A 46 13.01 -17.93 -11.22
C ASP A 46 13.69 -18.59 -12.44
N PRO A 47 15.05 -18.56 -12.55
CA PRO A 47 15.78 -19.18 -13.65
C PRO A 47 15.62 -20.70 -13.75
N GLN A 48 15.21 -21.37 -12.67
CA GLN A 48 14.96 -22.80 -12.61
C GLN A 48 13.53 -23.16 -13.08
N GLY A 49 12.72 -22.16 -13.41
CA GLY A 49 11.33 -22.34 -13.85
C GLY A 49 10.33 -22.53 -12.70
N ASN A 50 10.73 -22.34 -11.44
CA ASN A 50 9.80 -22.36 -10.34
C ASN A 50 8.85 -21.18 -10.46
N LYS A 51 7.54 -21.46 -10.34
CA LYS A 51 6.45 -20.50 -10.38
C LYS A 51 6.08 -20.06 -8.97
N TYR A 52 6.07 -18.77 -8.71
CA TYR A 52 5.72 -18.16 -7.43
C TYR A 52 4.42 -17.36 -7.57
N LEU A 53 3.49 -17.55 -6.64
CA LEU A 53 2.31 -16.70 -6.49
C LEU A 53 2.72 -15.40 -5.78
N ASP A 54 2.53 -14.25 -6.42
CA ASP A 54 2.92 -12.94 -5.88
C ASP A 54 1.75 -12.30 -5.10
N LEU A 55 1.77 -12.47 -3.77
CA LEU A 55 0.84 -11.82 -2.85
C LEU A 55 1.43 -10.58 -2.18
N LEU A 56 2.61 -10.13 -2.61
CA LEU A 56 3.24 -8.86 -2.23
C LEU A 56 2.93 -7.76 -3.24
N THR A 57 2.95 -8.09 -4.53
CA THR A 57 2.61 -7.22 -5.67
C THR A 57 3.31 -5.85 -5.65
N GLY A 58 4.59 -5.80 -5.18
CA GLY A 58 5.30 -4.54 -5.03
C GLY A 58 4.59 -3.57 -4.07
N TRP A 59 4.11 -4.07 -2.93
CA TRP A 59 3.28 -3.32 -1.96
C TRP A 59 1.95 -2.81 -2.51
N GLY A 60 1.34 -3.58 -3.42
CA GLY A 60 0.04 -3.28 -4.02
C GLY A 60 0.11 -2.50 -5.34
N VAL A 61 1.31 -2.28 -5.89
CA VAL A 61 1.51 -1.59 -7.17
C VAL A 61 1.01 -2.44 -8.34
N PHE A 62 1.37 -3.74 -8.38
CA PHE A 62 0.96 -4.65 -9.46
C PHE A 62 -0.44 -5.22 -9.22
N MET A 63 -1.38 -4.33 -9.08
CA MET A 63 -2.77 -4.69 -8.76
C MET A 63 -3.44 -5.50 -9.87
N LEU A 64 -3.13 -5.21 -11.14
CA LEU A 64 -3.58 -5.98 -12.31
C LEU A 64 -2.61 -7.11 -12.68
N GLY A 65 -1.75 -7.52 -11.73
CA GLY A 65 -0.71 -8.48 -11.99
C GLY A 65 0.46 -7.92 -12.78
N ARG A 66 1.39 -8.81 -13.15
CA ARG A 66 2.60 -8.46 -13.89
C ARG A 66 2.33 -8.44 -15.39
N ASN A 67 2.83 -7.41 -16.07
CA ASN A 67 2.84 -7.32 -17.54
C ASN A 67 1.44 -7.51 -18.18
N HIS A 68 0.41 -6.86 -17.63
CA HIS A 68 -0.96 -6.99 -18.12
C HIS A 68 -1.05 -6.68 -19.64
N PRO A 69 -1.64 -7.57 -20.47
CA PRO A 69 -1.54 -7.47 -21.93
C PRO A 69 -2.20 -6.21 -22.51
N LYS A 70 -3.38 -5.81 -22.01
CA LYS A 70 -4.08 -4.61 -22.49
C LYS A 70 -3.27 -3.33 -22.20
N ILE A 71 -2.64 -3.22 -21.02
CA ILE A 71 -1.82 -2.05 -20.67
C ILE A 71 -0.55 -2.02 -21.54
N ARG A 72 0.09 -3.17 -21.74
CA ARG A 72 1.25 -3.28 -22.65
C ARG A 72 0.88 -2.83 -24.07
N ALA A 73 -0.26 -3.28 -24.59
CA ALA A 73 -0.71 -2.89 -25.92
C ALA A 73 -0.91 -1.37 -26.02
N ALA A 74 -1.60 -0.74 -25.06
CA ALA A 74 -1.78 0.71 -25.03
C ALA A 74 -0.46 1.49 -25.01
N LEU A 75 0.55 1.01 -24.25
CA LEU A 75 1.87 1.64 -24.22
C LEU A 75 2.63 1.46 -25.55
N HIS A 76 2.52 0.31 -26.20
CA HIS A 76 3.10 0.10 -27.54
C HIS A 76 2.47 1.01 -28.58
N GLU A 77 1.15 1.09 -28.61
CA GLU A 77 0.40 2.00 -29.51
C GLU A 77 0.80 3.46 -29.31
N LEU A 78 0.97 3.89 -28.06
CA LEU A 78 1.42 5.25 -27.75
C LEU A 78 2.83 5.52 -28.28
N LEU A 79 3.75 4.57 -28.10
CA LEU A 79 5.14 4.71 -28.59
C LEU A 79 5.20 4.73 -30.13
N ASP A 80 4.40 3.88 -30.78
CA ASP A 80 4.34 3.80 -32.24
C ASP A 80 3.67 5.05 -32.86
N ALA A 81 2.73 5.69 -32.13
CA ALA A 81 2.07 6.92 -32.54
C ALA A 81 2.98 8.16 -32.48
N ALA A 82 4.19 8.04 -31.90
CA ALA A 82 5.13 9.15 -31.76
C ALA A 82 4.51 10.41 -31.11
N SER A 83 3.71 10.22 -30.06
CA SER A 83 3.06 11.30 -29.32
C SER A 83 4.04 12.40 -28.91
N PRO A 84 3.65 13.70 -28.97
CA PRO A 84 4.54 14.80 -28.61
C PRO A 84 4.99 14.81 -27.16
N ASN A 85 4.27 14.15 -26.26
CA ASN A 85 4.54 14.00 -24.84
C ASN A 85 5.03 15.26 -24.11
N LEU A 86 4.45 15.59 -22.95
CA LEU A 86 4.90 16.68 -22.06
C LEU A 86 5.13 18.04 -22.74
N VAL A 87 4.27 18.45 -23.67
CA VAL A 87 4.27 19.84 -24.15
C VAL A 87 3.74 20.73 -23.02
N ARG A 88 4.64 21.47 -22.34
CA ARG A 88 4.33 22.19 -21.10
C ARG A 88 3.35 23.37 -21.24
N MET A 89 3.17 23.85 -22.43
CA MET A 89 2.22 24.93 -22.76
C MET A 89 1.03 24.40 -23.57
N ASP A 90 0.61 23.16 -23.20
CA ASP A 90 -0.52 22.48 -23.82
C ASP A 90 -1.33 21.71 -22.77
N CYS A 91 -2.53 21.28 -23.14
CA CYS A 91 -3.43 20.43 -22.35
C CYS A 91 -3.53 19.05 -23.01
N SER A 92 -2.86 18.06 -22.43
CA SER A 92 -2.90 16.68 -22.94
C SER A 92 -4.30 16.09 -22.85
N ILE A 93 -4.81 15.56 -23.97
CA ILE A 93 -6.10 14.86 -24.03
C ILE A 93 -6.10 13.65 -23.10
N LEU A 94 -4.98 12.92 -23.01
CA LEU A 94 -4.88 11.73 -22.16
C LEU A 94 -5.06 12.08 -20.68
N SER A 95 -4.47 13.18 -20.19
CA SER A 95 -4.67 13.60 -18.81
C SER A 95 -6.11 14.01 -18.52
N GLY A 96 -6.77 14.66 -19.50
CA GLY A 96 -8.21 14.97 -19.41
C GLY A 96 -9.07 13.72 -19.26
N LEU A 97 -8.84 12.72 -20.11
CA LEU A 97 -9.59 11.45 -20.10
C LEU A 97 -9.34 10.65 -18.80
N VAL A 98 -8.11 10.60 -18.30
CA VAL A 98 -7.81 9.95 -17.01
C VAL A 98 -8.51 10.68 -15.87
N ALA A 99 -8.51 12.02 -15.88
CA ALA A 99 -9.21 12.80 -14.87
C ALA A 99 -10.72 12.56 -14.89
N GLU A 100 -11.34 12.57 -16.08
CA GLU A 100 -12.76 12.27 -16.27
C GLU A 100 -13.11 10.87 -15.74
N SER A 101 -12.34 9.85 -16.11
CA SER A 101 -12.53 8.47 -15.65
C SER A 101 -12.35 8.33 -14.14
N LEU A 102 -11.34 8.97 -13.51
CA LEU A 102 -11.18 8.95 -12.06
C LEU A 102 -12.37 9.60 -11.34
N VAL A 103 -12.81 10.76 -11.82
CA VAL A 103 -13.90 11.51 -11.23
C VAL A 103 -15.24 10.77 -11.36
N SER A 104 -15.47 10.00 -12.42
CA SER A 104 -16.71 9.23 -12.59
C SER A 104 -16.94 8.19 -11.50
N HIS A 105 -15.89 7.78 -10.79
CA HIS A 105 -15.96 6.83 -9.68
C HIS A 105 -15.94 7.51 -8.29
N MET A 106 -15.94 8.85 -8.25
CA MET A 106 -15.94 9.63 -7.01
C MET A 106 -17.34 10.17 -6.66
N PRO A 107 -17.59 10.57 -5.41
CA PRO A 107 -18.76 11.37 -5.07
C PRO A 107 -18.77 12.68 -5.87
N PRO A 108 -19.97 13.22 -6.22
CA PRO A 108 -20.10 14.40 -7.09
C PRO A 108 -19.33 15.63 -6.62
N GLY A 109 -19.06 15.75 -5.33
CA GLY A 109 -18.26 16.85 -4.75
C GLY A 109 -16.77 16.80 -5.10
N LEU A 110 -16.23 15.63 -5.47
CA LEU A 110 -14.83 15.42 -5.82
C LEU A 110 -14.67 15.41 -7.34
N SER A 111 -14.48 16.55 -7.95
CA SER A 111 -14.53 16.73 -9.43
C SER A 111 -13.31 17.43 -10.02
N ARG A 112 -12.23 17.56 -9.29
CA ARG A 112 -10.95 18.11 -9.79
C ARG A 112 -9.81 17.15 -9.49
N VAL A 113 -8.89 17.03 -10.44
CA VAL A 113 -7.73 16.11 -10.34
C VAL A 113 -6.43 16.91 -10.51
N PHE A 114 -5.47 16.65 -9.63
CA PHE A 114 -4.08 17.08 -9.79
C PHE A 114 -3.20 15.84 -9.88
N PHE A 115 -2.46 15.68 -10.99
CA PHE A 115 -1.60 14.52 -11.20
C PHE A 115 -0.21 14.70 -10.59
N THR A 116 0.31 13.62 -10.03
CA THR A 116 1.62 13.49 -9.41
C THR A 116 2.35 12.26 -9.94
N ASN A 117 3.59 12.00 -9.49
CA ASN A 117 4.35 10.82 -9.92
C ASN A 117 4.40 9.71 -8.86
N SER A 118 3.88 9.96 -7.68
CA SER A 118 3.94 9.01 -6.56
C SER A 118 2.91 9.32 -5.48
N GLY A 119 2.64 8.32 -4.60
CA GLY A 119 1.75 8.54 -3.45
C GLY A 119 2.27 9.58 -2.46
N THR A 120 3.59 9.63 -2.25
CA THR A 120 4.18 10.65 -1.36
C THR A 120 3.96 12.06 -1.92
N GLU A 121 4.09 12.28 -3.25
CA GLU A 121 3.77 13.56 -3.88
C GLU A 121 2.26 13.89 -3.78
N SER A 122 1.39 12.89 -3.86
CA SER A 122 -0.05 13.09 -3.67
C SER A 122 -0.34 13.58 -2.24
N VAL A 123 0.29 13.00 -1.24
CA VAL A 123 0.17 13.45 0.16
C VAL A 123 0.76 14.83 0.38
N GLU A 124 1.93 15.14 -0.19
CA GLU A 124 2.52 16.49 -0.15
C GLU A 124 1.57 17.53 -0.77
N THR A 125 0.94 17.18 -1.90
CA THR A 125 -0.07 18.02 -2.55
C THR A 125 -1.27 18.22 -1.64
N ALA A 126 -1.81 17.17 -1.01
CA ALA A 126 -2.93 17.27 -0.09
C ALA A 126 -2.63 18.16 1.11
N ILE A 127 -1.44 18.06 1.72
CA ILE A 127 -0.98 18.91 2.81
C ILE A 127 -0.95 20.38 2.36
N LYS A 128 -0.35 20.67 1.20
CA LYS A 128 -0.23 22.04 0.65
C LYS A 128 -1.59 22.63 0.32
N PHE A 129 -2.47 21.84 -0.30
CA PHE A 129 -3.82 22.28 -0.68
C PHE A 129 -4.67 22.55 0.55
N ALA A 130 -4.61 21.69 1.55
CA ALA A 130 -5.32 21.89 2.80
C ALA A 130 -4.87 23.15 3.53
N ARG A 131 -3.57 23.37 3.64
CA ARG A 131 -3.01 24.59 4.24
C ARG A 131 -3.41 25.85 3.47
N CYS A 132 -3.33 25.81 2.14
CA CYS A 132 -3.71 26.94 1.30
C CYS A 132 -5.20 27.28 1.41
N ASN A 133 -6.06 26.27 1.36
CA ASN A 133 -7.52 26.44 1.42
C ASN A 133 -8.00 26.95 2.79
N THR A 134 -7.44 26.44 3.88
CA THR A 134 -7.90 26.78 5.24
C THR A 134 -7.16 27.94 5.87
N GLY A 135 -6.00 28.33 5.34
CA GLY A 135 -5.10 29.30 5.97
C GLY A 135 -4.47 28.80 7.29
N ARG A 136 -4.54 27.51 7.56
CA ARG A 136 -4.06 26.89 8.81
C ARG A 136 -2.83 26.04 8.54
N GLU A 137 -2.02 25.78 9.59
CA GLU A 137 -0.75 25.05 9.43
C GLU A 137 -0.78 23.62 9.96
N LYS A 138 -1.63 23.32 10.97
CA LYS A 138 -1.60 22.03 11.65
C LYS A 138 -2.20 20.92 10.81
N ILE A 139 -1.55 19.74 10.88
CA ILE A 139 -2.02 18.49 10.27
C ILE A 139 -2.15 17.44 11.38
N VAL A 140 -3.32 16.84 11.49
CA VAL A 140 -3.58 15.68 12.36
C VAL A 140 -3.55 14.42 11.50
N TYR A 141 -2.96 13.35 12.00
CA TYR A 141 -2.88 12.05 11.33
C TYR A 141 -3.02 10.91 12.35
N THR A 142 -3.12 9.67 11.89
CA THR A 142 -3.29 8.52 12.79
C THR A 142 -1.95 7.86 13.14
N GLU A 143 -1.82 7.32 14.35
CA GLU A 143 -0.71 6.44 14.72
C GLU A 143 -0.60 5.26 13.75
N HIS A 144 0.60 4.72 13.56
CA HIS A 144 0.93 3.64 12.62
C HIS A 144 0.68 3.94 11.13
N ALA A 145 0.27 5.15 10.76
CA ALA A 145 0.06 5.55 9.38
C ALA A 145 1.35 5.53 8.55
N PHE A 146 1.19 5.29 7.24
CA PHE A 146 2.27 5.41 6.27
C PHE A 146 1.84 6.22 5.04
N HIS A 147 2.21 7.48 5.00
CA HIS A 147 1.82 8.44 3.95
C HIS A 147 2.95 8.78 2.97
N GLY A 148 4.10 8.17 3.10
CA GLY A 148 5.27 8.43 2.26
C GLY A 148 6.53 8.81 3.04
N LEU A 149 7.61 9.16 2.32
CA LEU A 149 8.93 9.38 2.89
C LEU A 149 9.62 10.68 2.40
N THR A 150 8.91 11.57 1.68
CA THR A 150 9.36 12.96 1.50
C THR A 150 9.13 13.75 2.79
N THR A 151 9.79 14.86 2.96
CA THR A 151 9.87 15.55 4.27
C THR A 151 8.52 15.89 4.90
N GLY A 152 7.54 16.32 4.10
CA GLY A 152 6.19 16.62 4.61
C GLY A 152 5.39 15.35 4.93
N SER A 153 5.36 14.38 4.01
CA SER A 153 4.68 13.10 4.24
C SER A 153 5.36 12.27 5.33
N LEU A 154 6.71 12.39 5.48
CA LEU A 154 7.46 11.76 6.56
C LEU A 154 7.09 12.35 7.93
N ALA A 155 6.79 13.65 8.00
CA ALA A 155 6.37 14.30 9.24
C ALA A 155 5.05 13.74 9.80
N ILE A 156 4.20 13.18 8.94
CA ILE A 156 2.93 12.53 9.30
C ILE A 156 3.01 10.99 9.19
N ASN A 157 4.21 10.42 9.25
CA ASN A 157 4.40 8.97 9.34
C ASN A 157 4.24 8.51 10.79
N GLY A 158 3.39 7.51 11.02
CA GLY A 158 3.03 7.03 12.36
C GLY A 158 4.12 6.22 13.08
N ALA A 159 5.25 5.92 12.45
CA ALA A 159 6.34 5.15 13.03
C ALA A 159 7.62 5.98 13.15
N ASP A 160 8.11 6.17 14.38
CA ASP A 160 9.33 6.93 14.67
C ASP A 160 10.57 6.41 13.94
N PHE A 161 10.64 5.10 13.72
CA PHE A 161 11.72 4.47 12.96
C PHE A 161 12.01 5.15 11.62
N PHE A 162 10.97 5.57 10.89
CA PHE A 162 11.13 6.24 9.60
C PHE A 162 11.54 7.70 9.73
N ARG A 163 11.22 8.36 10.85
CA ARG A 163 11.45 9.80 11.07
C ARG A 163 12.82 10.12 11.67
N GLN A 164 13.41 9.13 12.35
CA GLN A 164 14.66 9.34 13.10
C GLN A 164 15.83 9.71 12.18
N ARG A 165 16.69 10.64 12.65
CA ARG A 165 17.94 11.06 12.03
C ARG A 165 17.84 11.87 10.73
N PHE A 166 16.64 12.27 10.31
CA PHE A 166 16.45 13.14 9.13
C PHE A 166 16.30 14.64 9.48
N GLY A 167 16.59 15.02 10.70
CA GLY A 167 16.53 16.42 11.15
C GLY A 167 15.12 16.90 11.43
N ALA A 168 14.91 18.22 11.34
CA ALA A 168 13.60 18.83 11.55
C ALA A 168 12.67 18.52 10.36
N LEU A 169 11.52 17.95 10.66
CA LEU A 169 10.47 17.68 9.70
C LEU A 169 9.44 18.82 9.69
N LEU A 170 8.40 18.70 8.85
CA LEU A 170 7.33 19.67 8.74
C LEU A 170 6.70 19.95 10.13
N PRO A 171 6.71 21.19 10.63
CA PRO A 171 6.13 21.53 11.92
C PRO A 171 4.60 21.50 11.90
N GLY A 172 4.00 21.47 13.11
CA GLY A 172 2.55 21.53 13.27
C GLY A 172 1.85 20.20 12.97
N THR A 173 2.55 19.07 13.04
CA THR A 173 1.97 17.73 12.86
C THR A 173 1.74 17.05 14.20
N SER A 174 0.62 16.33 14.35
CA SER A 174 0.32 15.54 15.56
C SER A 174 -0.45 14.27 15.22
N ALA A 175 -0.08 13.18 15.90
CA ALA A 175 -0.78 11.91 15.77
C ALA A 175 -1.94 11.81 16.77
N VAL A 176 -2.98 11.07 16.37
CA VAL A 176 -4.04 10.58 17.25
C VAL A 176 -4.12 9.05 17.12
N PRO A 177 -4.53 8.32 18.17
CA PRO A 177 -4.73 6.89 18.06
C PRO A 177 -5.76 6.55 16.98
N PHE A 178 -5.49 5.50 16.20
CA PHE A 178 -6.41 5.02 15.17
C PHE A 178 -7.73 4.57 15.81
N ASN A 179 -8.87 4.82 15.16
CA ASN A 179 -10.21 4.53 15.67
C ASN A 179 -10.59 5.25 17.00
N ASN A 180 -9.93 6.34 17.36
CA ASN A 180 -10.22 7.08 18.58
C ASN A 180 -10.84 8.46 18.29
N LEU A 181 -12.17 8.53 18.27
CA LEU A 181 -12.92 9.76 18.03
C LEU A 181 -12.71 10.83 19.11
N ALA A 182 -12.59 10.43 20.38
CA ALA A 182 -12.38 11.37 21.47
C ALA A 182 -11.04 12.10 21.35
N ALA A 183 -9.98 11.39 20.96
CA ALA A 183 -8.66 11.99 20.70
C ALA A 183 -8.72 12.92 19.49
N LEU A 184 -9.44 12.54 18.43
CA LEU A 184 -9.63 13.40 17.26
C LEU A 184 -10.41 14.67 17.64
N GLU A 185 -11.52 14.55 18.34
CA GLU A 185 -12.31 15.70 18.80
C GLU A 185 -11.45 16.68 19.62
N GLN A 186 -10.68 16.16 20.59
CA GLN A 186 -9.77 16.98 21.39
C GLN A 186 -8.71 17.70 20.52
N ALA A 187 -8.16 17.03 19.51
CA ALA A 187 -7.19 17.63 18.59
C ALA A 187 -7.80 18.78 17.76
N LEU A 188 -9.12 18.73 17.50
CA LEU A 188 -9.84 19.69 16.67
C LEU A 188 -10.47 20.87 17.45
N VAL A 189 -10.48 20.83 18.79
CA VAL A 189 -11.14 21.83 19.65
C VAL A 189 -10.71 23.28 19.33
N LYS A 190 -9.42 23.49 19.05
CA LYS A 190 -8.88 24.84 18.77
C LYS A 190 -9.22 25.36 17.39
N LYS A 191 -9.80 24.56 16.52
CA LYS A 191 -10.15 24.89 15.14
C LYS A 191 -8.96 25.47 14.32
N ASP A 192 -7.74 25.04 14.61
CA ASP A 192 -6.49 25.50 13.98
C ASP A 192 -5.83 24.43 13.13
N VAL A 193 -6.54 23.30 12.89
CA VAL A 193 -6.10 22.18 12.06
C VAL A 193 -6.55 22.37 10.62
N ALA A 194 -5.61 22.26 9.68
CA ALA A 194 -5.88 22.36 8.24
C ALA A 194 -6.52 21.07 7.71
N ALA A 195 -5.95 19.92 8.06
CA ALA A 195 -6.45 18.61 7.64
C ALA A 195 -6.28 17.54 8.71
N PHE A 196 -7.22 16.58 8.69
CA PHE A 196 -7.07 15.25 9.26
C PHE A 196 -6.84 14.26 8.12
N ILE A 197 -5.71 13.54 8.17
CA ILE A 197 -5.26 12.61 7.11
C ILE A 197 -5.21 11.19 7.68
N LEU A 198 -5.86 10.24 7.00
CA LEU A 198 -5.82 8.83 7.39
C LEU A 198 -5.95 7.88 6.21
N GLU A 199 -5.49 6.63 6.42
CA GLU A 199 -5.75 5.48 5.56
C GLU A 199 -7.01 4.75 6.07
N PRO A 200 -8.02 4.41 5.25
CA PRO A 200 -9.20 3.64 5.73
C PRO A 200 -8.84 2.22 6.18
N ILE A 201 -7.80 1.66 5.58
CA ILE A 201 -7.12 0.44 6.02
C ILE A 201 -5.63 0.77 6.09
N GLN A 202 -5.05 0.69 7.27
CA GLN A 202 -3.65 1.04 7.45
C GLN A 202 -2.71 0.09 6.70
N GLY A 203 -1.87 0.65 5.86
CA GLY A 203 -0.92 -0.13 5.05
C GLY A 203 0.11 -0.91 5.87
N LYS A 204 0.35 -0.54 7.12
CA LYS A 204 1.36 -1.16 8.01
C LYS A 204 0.78 -2.18 8.98
N THR A 205 -0.51 -2.11 9.29
CA THR A 205 -1.15 -2.99 10.28
C THR A 205 -2.33 -3.77 9.71
N CYS A 206 -2.80 -3.44 8.50
CA CYS A 206 -4.08 -3.90 7.94
C CYS A 206 -5.28 -3.61 8.86
N GLU A 207 -5.14 -2.71 9.82
CA GLU A 207 -6.23 -2.31 10.68
C GLU A 207 -7.25 -1.50 9.88
N VAL A 208 -8.51 -1.87 10.03
CA VAL A 208 -9.63 -1.26 9.30
C VAL A 208 -10.30 -0.23 10.20
N VAL A 209 -10.71 0.90 9.66
CA VAL A 209 -11.55 1.85 10.42
C VAL A 209 -12.84 1.17 10.85
N GLN A 210 -13.23 1.41 12.09
CA GLN A 210 -14.46 0.87 12.66
C GLN A 210 -15.69 1.49 11.98
N ASP A 211 -16.77 0.73 11.94
CA ASP A 211 -18.03 1.24 11.41
C ASP A 211 -18.49 2.48 12.19
N GLY A 212 -18.94 3.50 11.46
CA GLY A 212 -19.29 4.81 12.00
C GLY A 212 -18.13 5.77 12.27
N TYR A 213 -16.86 5.29 12.32
CA TYR A 213 -15.72 6.14 12.63
C TYR A 213 -15.51 7.24 11.58
N LEU A 214 -15.51 6.88 10.28
CA LEU A 214 -15.26 7.86 9.21
C LEU A 214 -16.37 8.91 9.12
N ALA A 215 -17.64 8.51 9.29
CA ALA A 215 -18.77 9.43 9.28
C ALA A 215 -18.67 10.46 10.41
N GLU A 216 -18.33 9.99 11.61
CA GLU A 216 -18.19 10.86 12.78
C GLU A 216 -16.92 11.74 12.68
N ALA A 217 -15.79 11.20 12.20
CA ALA A 217 -14.59 11.97 11.92
C ALA A 217 -14.86 13.09 10.89
N GLN A 218 -15.62 12.78 9.82
CA GLN A 218 -16.07 13.79 8.86
C GLN A 218 -16.92 14.88 9.53
N ARG A 219 -17.87 14.50 10.40
CA ARG A 219 -18.70 15.45 11.13
C ARG A 219 -17.86 16.39 12.01
N LEU A 220 -16.91 15.83 12.77
CA LEU A 220 -15.97 16.59 13.60
C LEU A 220 -15.10 17.53 12.78
N CYS A 221 -14.56 17.05 11.67
CA CYS A 221 -13.76 17.86 10.75
C CYS A 221 -14.58 19.03 10.20
N ARG A 222 -15.80 18.80 9.70
CA ARG A 222 -16.69 19.84 9.17
C ARG A 222 -17.02 20.89 10.25
N GLN A 223 -17.31 20.50 11.47
CA GLN A 223 -17.57 21.41 12.59
C GLN A 223 -16.36 22.28 12.97
N ALA A 224 -15.16 21.71 12.84
CA ALA A 224 -13.92 22.42 13.09
C ALA A 224 -13.43 23.26 11.90
N GLY A 225 -14.01 23.09 10.70
CA GLY A 225 -13.51 23.68 9.44
C GLY A 225 -12.16 23.08 9.04
N THR A 226 -11.93 21.81 9.35
CA THR A 226 -10.77 21.00 9.01
C THR A 226 -11.11 20.14 7.81
N LEU A 227 -10.20 19.95 6.85
CA LEU A 227 -10.45 19.08 5.71
C LEU A 227 -10.20 17.62 6.07
N LEU A 228 -11.10 16.74 5.62
CA LEU A 228 -10.90 15.29 5.71
C LEU A 228 -10.16 14.79 4.46
N VAL A 229 -8.96 14.26 4.65
CA VAL A 229 -8.12 13.70 3.59
C VAL A 229 -8.04 12.18 3.76
N ILE A 230 -8.45 11.45 2.74
CA ILE A 230 -8.35 10.00 2.73
C ILE A 230 -7.19 9.57 1.82
N ASP A 231 -6.24 8.85 2.41
CA ASP A 231 -5.14 8.23 1.67
C ASP A 231 -5.57 6.85 1.14
N GLU A 232 -5.91 6.82 -0.14
CA GLU A 232 -6.29 5.62 -0.90
C GLU A 232 -5.13 5.05 -1.74
N VAL A 233 -3.92 5.46 -1.47
CA VAL A 233 -2.74 5.04 -2.23
C VAL A 233 -2.58 3.52 -2.25
N GLN A 234 -2.95 2.82 -1.17
CA GLN A 234 -2.89 1.35 -1.13
C GLN A 234 -4.25 0.67 -1.17
N SER A 235 -5.28 1.29 -0.63
CA SER A 235 -6.62 0.72 -0.46
C SER A 235 -7.56 0.98 -1.65
N GLY A 236 -7.24 1.96 -2.49
CA GLY A 236 -8.05 2.37 -3.62
C GLY A 236 -7.96 1.49 -4.86
N MET A 237 -8.53 1.97 -5.94
CA MET A 237 -8.47 1.36 -7.28
C MET A 237 -9.06 -0.06 -7.34
N GLY A 238 -10.16 -0.32 -6.63
CA GLY A 238 -10.83 -1.63 -6.66
C GLY A 238 -10.30 -2.65 -5.65
N ARG A 239 -9.13 -2.39 -5.02
CA ARG A 239 -8.42 -3.29 -4.12
C ARG A 239 -9.29 -3.93 -3.04
N THR A 240 -10.18 -3.14 -2.43
CA THR A 240 -11.00 -3.56 -1.29
C THR A 240 -12.41 -4.03 -1.67
N GLY A 241 -12.72 -4.15 -2.97
CA GLY A 241 -14.06 -4.52 -3.45
C GLY A 241 -15.02 -3.33 -3.60
N LYS A 242 -14.49 -2.12 -3.55
CA LYS A 242 -15.09 -0.86 -4.00
C LYS A 242 -14.04 -0.11 -4.79
N TRP A 243 -14.41 0.83 -5.68
CA TRP A 243 -13.44 1.64 -6.41
C TRP A 243 -12.45 2.33 -5.46
N PHE A 244 -12.97 2.93 -4.38
CA PHE A 244 -12.20 3.48 -3.29
C PHE A 244 -12.70 2.93 -1.96
N CYS A 245 -11.79 2.67 -1.03
CA CYS A 245 -12.11 2.00 0.22
C CYS A 245 -13.13 2.78 1.07
N PHE A 246 -13.05 4.12 1.08
CA PHE A 246 -14.02 4.93 1.82
C PHE A 246 -15.48 4.71 1.39
N GLN A 247 -15.72 4.20 0.17
CA GLN A 247 -17.07 3.89 -0.33
C GLN A 247 -17.74 2.68 0.34
N HIS A 248 -17.02 1.98 1.22
CA HIS A 248 -17.66 1.01 2.13
C HIS A 248 -18.57 1.71 3.16
N TRP A 249 -18.38 3.01 3.35
CA TRP A 249 -19.19 3.88 4.20
C TRP A 249 -19.82 4.97 3.33
N PRO A 250 -21.00 4.70 2.75
CA PRO A 250 -21.59 5.54 1.67
C PRO A 250 -21.95 6.96 2.10
N GLU A 251 -22.05 7.21 3.41
CA GLU A 251 -22.27 8.54 3.99
C GLU A 251 -21.02 9.41 4.05
N VAL A 252 -19.86 8.85 3.74
CA VAL A 252 -18.56 9.55 3.80
C VAL A 252 -18.24 10.21 2.47
N GLU A 253 -18.06 11.52 2.51
CA GLU A 253 -17.61 12.35 1.39
C GLU A 253 -16.36 13.13 1.81
N PRO A 254 -15.15 12.62 1.53
CA PRO A 254 -13.92 13.31 1.86
C PRO A 254 -13.77 14.62 1.07
N ASP A 255 -12.85 15.46 1.51
CA ASP A 255 -12.52 16.71 0.82
C ASP A 255 -11.38 16.51 -0.20
N ILE A 256 -10.46 15.59 0.11
CA ILE A 256 -9.32 15.21 -0.71
C ILE A 256 -9.12 13.70 -0.64
N VAL A 257 -8.84 13.07 -1.79
CA VAL A 257 -8.45 11.66 -1.90
C VAL A 257 -7.10 11.57 -2.60
N CYS A 258 -6.14 10.88 -1.97
CA CYS A 258 -4.82 10.60 -2.54
C CYS A 258 -4.82 9.21 -3.20
N VAL A 259 -4.36 9.12 -4.45
CA VAL A 259 -4.30 7.88 -5.24
C VAL A 259 -2.91 7.71 -5.84
N ALA A 260 -2.41 6.48 -5.95
CA ALA A 260 -1.19 6.13 -6.69
C ALA A 260 -1.12 4.60 -6.92
N LYS A 261 0.08 4.00 -6.77
CA LYS A 261 0.34 2.55 -6.85
C LYS A 261 -0.39 1.86 -8.01
N GLY A 262 -1.55 1.28 -7.75
CA GLY A 262 -2.35 0.55 -8.73
C GLY A 262 -2.82 1.37 -9.93
N LEU A 263 -2.76 2.70 -9.86
CA LEU A 263 -3.28 3.60 -10.90
C LEU A 263 -2.70 3.37 -12.30
N SER A 264 -1.43 2.89 -12.41
CA SER A 264 -0.80 2.56 -13.70
C SER A 264 -0.70 1.05 -13.96
N GLY A 265 -1.34 0.21 -13.17
CA GLY A 265 -1.14 -1.25 -13.25
C GLY A 265 0.30 -1.70 -12.99
N GLY A 266 1.14 -0.82 -12.43
CA GLY A 266 2.54 -1.10 -12.09
C GLY A 266 3.56 -0.83 -13.21
N PHE A 267 3.15 -0.21 -14.32
CA PHE A 267 4.05 0.04 -15.46
C PHE A 267 4.82 1.34 -15.33
N VAL A 268 4.17 2.42 -14.93
CA VAL A 268 4.76 3.76 -14.91
C VAL A 268 4.42 4.44 -13.59
N PRO A 269 5.37 5.17 -12.96
CA PRO A 269 5.06 5.96 -11.77
C PRO A 269 3.99 7.01 -12.09
N VAL A 270 2.92 7.01 -11.30
CA VAL A 270 1.82 7.98 -11.36
C VAL A 270 1.10 8.03 -10.03
N GLY A 271 0.61 9.21 -9.69
CA GLY A 271 -0.32 9.45 -8.60
C GLY A 271 -1.31 10.55 -8.98
N ALA A 272 -2.31 10.72 -8.16
CA ALA A 272 -3.29 11.77 -8.32
C ALA A 272 -3.85 12.22 -6.96
N VAL A 273 -4.27 13.46 -6.90
CA VAL A 273 -5.13 14.00 -5.85
C VAL A 273 -6.46 14.34 -6.48
N VAL A 274 -7.53 13.74 -5.97
CA VAL A 274 -8.90 14.10 -6.36
C VAL A 274 -9.49 14.97 -5.25
N THR A 275 -10.05 16.12 -5.60
CA THR A 275 -10.46 17.12 -4.61
C THR A 275 -11.70 17.90 -5.05
N ARG A 276 -12.27 18.68 -4.12
CA ARG A 276 -13.37 19.59 -4.39
C ARG A 276 -12.91 20.78 -5.24
N PRO A 277 -13.74 21.33 -6.14
CA PRO A 277 -13.42 22.52 -6.90
C PRO A 277 -12.95 23.68 -6.02
N SER A 278 -13.64 23.96 -4.91
CA SER A 278 -13.29 25.05 -3.99
C SER A 278 -11.88 24.96 -3.42
N ILE A 279 -11.36 23.75 -3.21
CA ILE A 279 -10.00 23.53 -2.72
C ILE A 279 -8.99 23.77 -3.86
N MET A 280 -9.23 23.23 -5.05
CA MET A 280 -8.39 23.46 -6.22
C MET A 280 -8.32 24.96 -6.55
N ASP A 281 -9.47 25.63 -6.58
CA ASP A 281 -9.60 27.04 -6.92
C ASP A 281 -8.92 27.95 -5.88
N SER A 282 -8.83 27.54 -4.61
CA SER A 282 -8.10 28.30 -3.59
C SER A 282 -6.58 28.34 -3.85
N VAL A 283 -6.04 27.33 -4.51
CA VAL A 283 -4.61 27.23 -4.85
C VAL A 283 -4.30 27.93 -6.16
N PHE A 284 -5.12 27.69 -7.19
CA PHE A 284 -4.95 28.20 -8.55
C PHE A 284 -5.97 29.32 -8.85
N ASN A 285 -6.01 30.33 -7.97
CA ASN A 285 -7.05 31.37 -7.94
C ASN A 285 -6.82 32.54 -8.89
N SER A 286 -5.73 32.56 -9.64
CA SER A 286 -5.43 33.59 -10.64
C SER A 286 -4.47 33.05 -11.71
N MET A 287 -4.35 33.78 -12.83
CA MET A 287 -3.39 33.43 -13.90
C MET A 287 -1.95 33.42 -13.38
N GLU A 288 -1.59 34.32 -12.47
CA GLU A 288 -0.26 34.35 -11.86
C GLU A 288 0.04 33.16 -10.98
N ARG A 289 -0.99 32.53 -10.46
CA ARG A 289 -0.88 31.34 -9.58
C ARG A 289 -1.11 30.00 -10.28
N CYS A 290 -1.34 29.99 -11.60
CA CYS A 290 -1.69 28.77 -12.33
C CYS A 290 -0.61 27.66 -12.30
N VAL A 291 0.64 27.99 -11.91
CA VAL A 291 1.77 27.05 -11.79
C VAL A 291 2.44 27.05 -10.42
N VAL A 292 1.83 27.62 -9.37
CA VAL A 292 2.42 27.69 -8.01
C VAL A 292 2.62 26.31 -7.35
N HIS A 293 1.93 25.30 -7.87
CA HIS A 293 2.15 23.91 -7.55
C HIS A 293 2.15 23.10 -8.84
N SER A 294 3.26 22.49 -9.17
CA SER A 294 3.45 21.69 -10.38
C SER A 294 4.57 20.66 -10.17
N ASN A 295 4.66 19.71 -11.07
CA ASN A 295 5.78 18.77 -11.16
C ASN A 295 6.14 18.55 -12.63
N THR A 296 7.39 18.13 -12.91
CA THR A 296 7.89 18.04 -14.29
C THR A 296 7.24 16.92 -15.08
N PHE A 297 7.07 15.75 -14.50
CA PHE A 297 6.58 14.54 -15.18
C PHE A 297 5.10 14.22 -14.92
N GLY A 298 4.41 14.99 -14.11
CA GLY A 298 2.96 14.85 -13.98
C GLY A 298 2.27 15.04 -15.32
N GLN A 299 1.33 14.20 -15.63
CA GLN A 299 0.61 14.16 -16.90
C GLN A 299 1.43 13.70 -18.11
N ASN A 300 2.58 13.02 -17.91
CA ASN A 300 3.30 12.42 -19.05
C ASN A 300 2.44 11.35 -19.73
N ASP A 301 2.53 11.28 -21.06
CA ASP A 301 1.66 10.45 -21.87
C ASP A 301 1.77 8.95 -21.53
N MET A 302 2.98 8.47 -21.20
CA MET A 302 3.19 7.07 -20.78
C MET A 302 2.39 6.74 -19.50
N ALA A 303 2.44 7.64 -18.51
CA ALA A 303 1.71 7.45 -17.26
C ALA A 303 0.19 7.57 -17.47
N MET A 304 -0.24 8.52 -18.30
CA MET A 304 -1.67 8.71 -18.60
C MET A 304 -2.24 7.56 -19.41
N ALA A 305 -1.53 7.07 -20.43
CA ALA A 305 -1.97 5.90 -21.20
C ALA A 305 -2.04 4.63 -20.34
N ALA A 306 -1.02 4.40 -19.49
CA ALA A 306 -1.06 3.28 -18.55
C ALA A 306 -2.21 3.40 -17.53
N ALA A 307 -2.47 4.61 -17.01
CA ALA A 307 -3.56 4.86 -16.07
C ALA A 307 -4.93 4.68 -16.74
N LEU A 308 -5.15 5.22 -17.94
CA LEU A 308 -6.39 5.08 -18.68
C LEU A 308 -6.69 3.61 -18.98
N ALA A 309 -5.72 2.87 -19.52
CA ALA A 309 -5.86 1.44 -19.79
C ALA A 309 -6.13 0.64 -18.49
N THR A 310 -5.51 1.06 -17.36
CA THR A 310 -5.75 0.43 -16.06
C THR A 310 -7.21 0.60 -15.62
N LEU A 311 -7.74 1.83 -15.68
CA LEU A 311 -9.11 2.14 -15.30
C LEU A 311 -10.11 1.35 -16.17
N GLN A 312 -9.89 1.32 -17.49
CA GLN A 312 -10.71 0.55 -18.43
C GLN A 312 -10.70 -0.96 -18.10
N VAL A 313 -9.52 -1.54 -17.85
CA VAL A 313 -9.41 -2.97 -17.50
C VAL A 313 -10.17 -3.29 -16.21
N ILE A 314 -10.06 -2.43 -15.18
CA ILE A 314 -10.77 -2.65 -13.91
C ILE A 314 -12.28 -2.71 -14.14
N GLU A 315 -12.80 -1.81 -14.96
CA GLU A 315 -14.23 -1.70 -15.26
C GLU A 315 -14.73 -2.84 -16.17
N GLU A 316 -14.08 -3.04 -17.32
CA GLU A 316 -14.47 -4.04 -18.33
C GLU A 316 -14.44 -5.47 -17.78
N ASP A 317 -13.38 -5.81 -17.03
CA ASP A 317 -13.19 -7.15 -16.48
C ASP A 317 -13.87 -7.33 -15.11
N LYS A 318 -14.64 -6.32 -14.62
CA LYS A 318 -15.40 -6.33 -13.34
C LYS A 318 -14.53 -6.70 -12.13
N LEU A 319 -13.34 -6.11 -12.07
CA LEU A 319 -12.32 -6.52 -11.09
C LEU A 319 -12.63 -6.02 -9.68
N VAL A 320 -13.46 -4.99 -9.54
CA VAL A 320 -13.96 -4.53 -8.24
C VAL A 320 -14.85 -5.61 -7.60
N GLU A 321 -15.73 -6.20 -8.38
CA GLU A 321 -16.62 -7.28 -7.95
C GLU A 321 -15.82 -8.56 -7.65
N ASN A 322 -14.82 -8.88 -8.48
CA ASN A 322 -13.92 -10.00 -8.22
C ASN A 322 -13.19 -9.82 -6.88
N ALA A 323 -12.63 -8.64 -6.62
CA ALA A 323 -11.94 -8.34 -5.36
C ALA A 323 -12.88 -8.45 -4.16
N ALA A 324 -14.15 -8.03 -4.29
CA ALA A 324 -15.15 -8.17 -3.24
C ALA A 324 -15.46 -9.65 -2.94
N ALA A 325 -15.82 -10.41 -3.97
CA ALA A 325 -16.23 -11.80 -3.82
C ALA A 325 -15.08 -12.70 -3.35
N LEU A 326 -13.91 -12.58 -3.99
CA LEU A 326 -12.73 -13.37 -3.65
C LEU A 326 -12.16 -12.99 -2.29
N GLY A 327 -12.19 -11.70 -1.94
CA GLY A 327 -11.79 -11.21 -0.63
C GLY A 327 -12.67 -11.75 0.49
N ALA A 328 -13.98 -11.70 0.34
CA ALA A 328 -14.90 -12.29 1.31
C ALA A 328 -14.64 -13.79 1.52
N TYR A 329 -14.42 -14.52 0.42
CA TYR A 329 -14.08 -15.94 0.47
C TYR A 329 -12.79 -16.19 1.24
N VAL A 330 -11.68 -15.54 0.85
CA VAL A 330 -10.37 -15.84 1.42
C VAL A 330 -10.28 -15.42 2.89
N ILE A 331 -10.85 -14.26 3.27
CA ILE A 331 -10.86 -13.80 4.66
C ILE A 331 -11.65 -14.76 5.55
N SER A 332 -12.83 -15.21 5.10
CA SER A 332 -13.63 -16.17 5.84
C SER A 332 -12.89 -17.50 6.07
N ARG A 333 -12.33 -18.08 4.99
CA ARG A 333 -11.57 -19.34 5.09
C ARG A 333 -10.31 -19.20 5.95
N LEU A 334 -9.60 -18.08 5.80
CA LEU A 334 -8.39 -17.79 6.57
C LEU A 334 -8.70 -17.60 8.06
N THR A 335 -9.86 -17.01 8.38
CA THR A 335 -10.36 -16.90 9.76
C THR A 335 -10.62 -18.29 10.37
N ASP A 336 -11.22 -19.20 9.63
CA ASP A 336 -11.45 -20.58 10.10
C ASP A 336 -10.14 -21.34 10.34
N ILE A 337 -9.17 -21.19 9.44
CA ILE A 337 -7.81 -21.73 9.60
C ILE A 337 -7.12 -21.09 10.82
N GLY A 338 -7.21 -19.78 10.96
CA GLY A 338 -6.60 -19.02 12.05
C GLY A 338 -7.10 -19.44 13.43
N ARG A 339 -8.40 -19.75 13.57
CA ARG A 339 -8.98 -20.24 14.84
C ARG A 339 -8.33 -21.52 15.36
N GLN A 340 -7.69 -22.29 14.50
CA GLN A 340 -6.99 -23.52 14.87
C GLN A 340 -5.53 -23.26 15.29
N CYS A 341 -5.03 -22.04 15.16
CA CYS A 341 -3.67 -21.64 15.50
C CYS A 341 -3.65 -20.71 16.71
N PRO A 342 -3.09 -21.12 17.87
CA PRO A 342 -3.15 -20.31 19.11
C PRO A 342 -2.34 -19.02 19.05
N PHE A 343 -1.53 -18.82 18.03
CA PHE A 343 -0.79 -17.57 17.81
C PHE A 343 -1.60 -16.52 17.05
N VAL A 344 -2.62 -16.92 16.28
CA VAL A 344 -3.48 -16.01 15.51
C VAL A 344 -4.47 -15.34 16.44
N THR A 345 -4.49 -14.02 16.43
CA THR A 345 -5.44 -13.20 17.22
C THR A 345 -6.57 -12.70 16.35
N GLU A 346 -6.27 -12.33 15.11
CA GLU A 346 -7.25 -11.75 14.20
C GLU A 346 -6.85 -11.97 12.74
N VAL A 347 -7.86 -12.15 11.89
CA VAL A 347 -7.76 -12.00 10.44
C VAL A 347 -8.63 -10.81 10.07
N ARG A 348 -8.03 -9.78 9.46
CA ARG A 348 -8.72 -8.53 9.17
C ARG A 348 -8.40 -7.99 7.78
N GLY A 349 -9.26 -7.13 7.26
CA GLY A 349 -9.12 -6.51 5.94
C GLY A 349 -10.45 -6.38 5.20
N LYS A 350 -10.38 -5.88 3.96
CA LYS A 350 -11.52 -5.82 3.03
C LYS A 350 -11.03 -6.18 1.61
N GLY A 351 -11.83 -6.92 0.89
CA GLY A 351 -11.46 -7.38 -0.45
C GLY A 351 -10.12 -8.09 -0.49
N LEU A 352 -9.25 -7.69 -1.40
CA LEU A 352 -7.90 -8.27 -1.56
C LEU A 352 -6.80 -7.42 -0.89
N MET A 353 -7.13 -6.79 0.22
CA MET A 353 -6.19 -6.20 1.18
C MET A 353 -6.50 -6.75 2.56
N PHE A 354 -5.73 -7.74 3.01
CA PHE A 354 -5.98 -8.41 4.27
C PHE A 354 -4.68 -8.82 4.97
N GLY A 355 -4.78 -9.08 6.27
CA GLY A 355 -3.67 -9.50 7.10
C GLY A 355 -4.07 -10.44 8.21
N ILE A 356 -3.06 -11.11 8.76
CA ILE A 356 -3.17 -11.95 9.94
C ILE A 356 -2.34 -11.30 11.05
N ASP A 357 -2.95 -11.07 12.19
CA ASP A 357 -2.28 -10.58 13.40
C ASP A 357 -1.93 -11.74 14.32
N PHE A 358 -0.73 -11.70 14.85
CA PHE A 358 -0.20 -12.75 15.74
C PHE A 358 0.19 -12.15 17.08
N ALA A 359 -0.07 -12.90 18.14
CA ALA A 359 0.35 -12.53 19.48
C ALA A 359 0.81 -13.75 20.29
N ARG A 360 1.31 -13.46 21.49
CA ARG A 360 1.67 -14.46 22.47
C ARG A 360 0.51 -15.39 22.74
N PRO A 361 0.64 -16.72 22.51
CA PRO A 361 -0.47 -17.64 22.53
C PRO A 361 -1.07 -17.78 23.94
N ALA A 362 -2.38 -17.94 24.04
CA ALA A 362 -3.02 -18.41 25.25
C ALA A 362 -2.81 -19.93 25.44
N GLY A 363 -2.92 -20.46 26.62
CA GLY A 363 -2.89 -21.91 26.87
C GLY A 363 -1.48 -22.49 27.05
N SER A 364 -0.96 -23.26 26.09
CA SER A 364 0.28 -24.04 26.21
C SER A 364 1.49 -23.28 26.73
N LEU A 365 2.01 -23.67 27.91
CA LEU A 365 3.22 -23.10 28.51
C LEU A 365 4.43 -23.23 27.55
N LYS A 366 4.53 -24.35 26.85
CA LYS A 366 5.63 -24.60 25.89
C LYS A 366 5.62 -23.59 24.73
N LEU A 367 4.45 -23.27 24.16
CA LEU A 367 4.33 -22.26 23.09
C LEU A 367 4.59 -20.86 23.62
N LYS A 368 4.15 -20.52 24.84
CA LYS A 368 4.45 -19.24 25.48
C LYS A 368 5.95 -19.03 25.68
N LEU A 369 6.65 -20.02 26.23
CA LEU A 369 8.11 -19.95 26.43
C LEU A 369 8.87 -19.81 25.11
N ALA A 370 8.43 -20.51 24.06
CA ALA A 370 9.03 -20.42 22.75
C ALA A 370 8.82 -19.03 22.12
N TRP A 371 7.62 -18.48 22.21
CA TRP A 371 7.30 -17.10 21.79
C TRP A 371 8.20 -16.09 22.51
N ASP A 372 8.25 -16.16 23.86
CA ASP A 372 9.04 -15.25 24.66
C ASP A 372 10.53 -15.34 24.34
N ALA A 373 11.04 -16.54 24.04
CA ALA A 373 12.43 -16.75 23.62
C ALA A 373 12.75 -16.10 22.27
N LEU A 374 11.84 -16.18 21.29
CA LEU A 374 12.00 -15.52 19.99
C LEU A 374 11.99 -13.99 20.11
N HIS A 375 11.07 -13.45 20.90
CA HIS A 375 10.93 -12.00 21.06
C HIS A 375 12.08 -11.36 21.86
N LYS A 376 12.78 -12.14 22.69
CA LYS A 376 14.05 -11.72 23.31
C LYS A 376 15.20 -11.58 22.31
N LEU A 377 15.14 -12.30 21.18
CA LEU A 377 16.17 -12.23 20.15
C LEU A 377 15.95 -11.05 19.20
N ASN A 378 14.72 -10.87 18.69
CA ASN A 378 14.33 -9.68 17.89
C ASN A 378 12.82 -9.68 17.64
N PHE A 379 12.21 -8.48 17.55
CA PHE A 379 10.84 -8.31 17.10
C PHE A 379 10.70 -8.65 15.60
N GLY A 380 9.58 -9.26 15.20
CA GLY A 380 9.29 -9.61 13.80
C GLY A 380 9.91 -10.93 13.32
N VAL A 381 10.68 -11.61 14.16
CA VAL A 381 11.27 -12.93 13.84
C VAL A 381 10.18 -14.01 13.69
N PHE A 382 9.09 -13.90 14.45
CA PHE A 382 7.96 -14.83 14.35
C PHE A 382 7.32 -14.80 12.96
N GLY A 383 7.12 -13.61 12.39
CA GLY A 383 6.61 -13.46 11.03
C GLY A 383 7.45 -14.20 9.99
N GLN A 384 8.78 -14.28 10.17
CA GLN A 384 9.66 -15.01 9.26
C GLN A 384 9.44 -16.54 9.32
N MET A 385 8.98 -17.08 10.45
CA MET A 385 8.63 -18.52 10.55
C MET A 385 7.48 -18.90 9.61
N ILE A 386 6.67 -17.94 9.21
CA ILE A 386 5.53 -18.15 8.34
C ILE A 386 5.91 -17.79 6.90
N ILE A 387 6.54 -16.65 6.71
CA ILE A 387 6.86 -16.13 5.36
C ILE A 387 7.88 -17.00 4.64
N LEU A 388 8.89 -17.52 5.34
CA LEU A 388 9.93 -18.31 4.69
C LEU A 388 9.45 -19.67 4.17
N PRO A 389 8.68 -20.47 4.92
CA PRO A 389 8.06 -21.67 4.37
C PRO A 389 7.09 -21.36 3.22
N LEU A 390 6.29 -20.28 3.33
CA LEU A 390 5.45 -19.84 2.21
C LEU A 390 6.29 -19.59 0.95
N LEU A 391 7.40 -18.88 1.06
CA LEU A 391 8.27 -18.57 -0.07
C LEU A 391 9.03 -19.78 -0.59
N ASN A 392 9.69 -20.54 0.29
CA ASN A 392 10.63 -21.59 -0.11
C ASN A 392 9.94 -22.90 -0.47
N ASP A 393 8.94 -23.31 0.31
CA ASP A 393 8.30 -24.63 0.17
C ASP A 393 7.03 -24.52 -0.69
N HIS A 394 6.22 -23.48 -0.45
CA HIS A 394 4.94 -23.27 -1.12
C HIS A 394 4.97 -22.32 -2.31
N LYS A 395 6.11 -21.65 -2.56
CA LYS A 395 6.29 -20.70 -3.68
C LYS A 395 5.29 -19.52 -3.65
N ILE A 396 5.06 -18.96 -2.46
CA ILE A 396 4.18 -17.82 -2.25
C ILE A 396 4.99 -16.64 -1.69
N LEU A 397 5.02 -15.53 -2.41
CA LEU A 397 5.73 -14.32 -2.02
C LEU A 397 4.81 -13.40 -1.23
N THR A 398 5.17 -13.10 0.00
CA THR A 398 4.48 -12.13 0.87
C THR A 398 5.47 -11.48 1.84
N GLN A 399 4.99 -10.70 2.83
CA GLN A 399 5.83 -9.96 3.77
C GLN A 399 5.18 -9.75 5.13
N VAL A 400 6.00 -9.43 6.13
CA VAL A 400 5.55 -8.76 7.37
C VAL A 400 5.07 -7.35 7.02
N ALA A 401 3.95 -6.92 7.58
CA ALA A 401 3.28 -5.68 7.17
C ALA A 401 4.04 -4.40 7.57
N GLY A 402 4.64 -4.37 8.74
CA GLY A 402 5.31 -3.19 9.28
C GLY A 402 6.56 -3.50 10.08
N TYR A 403 7.23 -2.44 10.56
CA TYR A 403 8.35 -2.53 11.48
C TYR A 403 7.82 -2.74 12.91
N HIS A 404 8.37 -3.72 13.61
CA HIS A 404 7.91 -4.12 14.96
C HIS A 404 6.41 -4.49 15.04
N THR A 405 5.86 -5.04 13.96
CA THR A 405 4.51 -5.60 13.96
C THR A 405 4.56 -7.11 13.75
N GLU A 406 3.67 -7.84 14.39
CA GLU A 406 3.48 -9.27 14.16
C GLU A 406 2.29 -9.51 13.21
N VAL A 407 2.19 -8.66 12.19
CA VAL A 407 1.16 -8.75 11.16
C VAL A 407 1.78 -9.21 9.84
N ILE A 408 1.24 -10.24 9.24
CA ILE A 408 1.57 -10.64 7.87
C ILE A 408 0.45 -10.14 6.96
N LYS A 409 0.85 -9.38 5.94
CA LYS A 409 -0.06 -8.73 5.01
C LYS A 409 -0.02 -9.41 3.65
N PHE A 410 -1.20 -9.52 3.04
CA PHE A 410 -1.40 -10.07 1.71
C PHE A 410 -2.10 -9.04 0.81
N LEU A 411 -1.56 -8.86 -0.38
CA LEU A 411 -2.05 -7.95 -1.41
C LEU A 411 -2.11 -8.70 -2.75
N PRO A 412 -2.96 -9.72 -2.91
CA PRO A 412 -3.11 -10.42 -4.17
C PRO A 412 -3.43 -9.45 -5.31
N PRO A 413 -3.03 -9.71 -6.56
CA PRO A 413 -3.60 -8.98 -7.69
C PRO A 413 -5.13 -9.12 -7.71
N ILE A 414 -5.87 -8.08 -8.11
CA ILE A 414 -7.34 -8.17 -8.17
C ILE A 414 -7.84 -9.01 -9.35
N ILE A 415 -6.93 -9.44 -10.23
CA ILE A 415 -7.17 -10.44 -11.28
C ILE A 415 -6.98 -11.88 -10.78
N ALA A 416 -6.63 -12.08 -9.52
CA ALA A 416 -6.43 -13.43 -8.95
C ALA A 416 -7.69 -14.27 -9.05
N THR A 417 -7.50 -15.57 -9.22
CA THR A 417 -8.58 -16.55 -9.32
C THR A 417 -8.88 -17.23 -7.99
N ARG A 418 -9.95 -18.00 -7.98
CA ARG A 418 -10.29 -18.87 -6.84
C ARG A 418 -9.18 -19.90 -6.57
N GLU A 419 -8.63 -20.49 -7.62
CA GLU A 419 -7.56 -21.49 -7.56
C GLU A 419 -6.27 -20.91 -6.97
N ASP A 420 -5.95 -19.65 -7.27
CA ASP A 420 -4.81 -18.94 -6.66
C ASP A 420 -4.99 -18.82 -5.15
N MET A 421 -6.20 -18.47 -4.71
CA MET A 421 -6.50 -18.32 -3.29
C MET A 421 -6.61 -19.68 -2.59
N ASP A 422 -7.07 -20.72 -3.25
CA ASP A 422 -7.08 -22.08 -2.71
C ASP A 422 -5.65 -22.63 -2.52
N TRP A 423 -4.74 -22.34 -3.46
CA TRP A 423 -3.30 -22.62 -3.28
C TRP A 423 -2.76 -21.91 -2.04
N PHE A 424 -3.03 -20.60 -1.90
CA PHE A 424 -2.62 -19.83 -0.73
C PHE A 424 -3.18 -20.37 0.58
N LEU A 425 -4.48 -20.66 0.64
CA LEU A 425 -5.15 -21.15 1.85
C LEU A 425 -4.59 -22.51 2.29
N LYS A 426 -4.38 -23.43 1.35
CA LYS A 426 -3.75 -24.73 1.63
C LYS A 426 -2.32 -24.57 2.19
N ALA A 427 -1.55 -23.65 1.64
CA ALA A 427 -0.21 -23.36 2.13
C ALA A 427 -0.25 -22.76 3.55
N MET A 428 -1.14 -21.80 3.80
CA MET A 428 -1.31 -21.19 5.12
C MET A 428 -1.72 -22.18 6.19
N GLU A 429 -2.67 -23.09 5.88
CA GLU A 429 -3.08 -24.14 6.80
C GLU A 429 -1.90 -25.04 7.20
N ALA A 430 -1.09 -25.46 6.23
CA ALA A 430 0.09 -26.29 6.48
C ALA A 430 1.15 -25.55 7.32
N VAL A 431 1.44 -24.29 6.99
CA VAL A 431 2.45 -23.48 7.68
C VAL A 431 2.01 -23.16 9.11
N LEU A 432 0.75 -22.75 9.32
CA LEU A 432 0.24 -22.46 10.66
C LEU A 432 0.18 -23.73 11.55
N ALA A 433 -0.12 -24.88 10.98
CA ALA A 433 -0.06 -26.16 11.71
C ALA A 433 1.37 -26.52 12.15
N ASP A 434 2.39 -26.23 11.30
CA ASP A 434 3.80 -26.50 11.64
C ASP A 434 4.33 -25.56 12.75
N THR A 435 3.84 -24.32 12.85
CA THR A 435 4.23 -23.40 13.93
C THR A 435 3.87 -23.93 15.33
N GLN A 436 2.91 -24.83 15.46
CA GLN A 436 2.47 -25.41 16.72
C GLN A 436 3.34 -26.60 17.17
N ARG A 437 4.21 -27.10 16.28
CA ARG A 437 5.11 -28.23 16.56
C ARG A 437 6.47 -27.75 17.05
N ILE A 438 6.82 -28.06 18.30
CA ILE A 438 8.11 -27.71 18.90
C ILE A 438 8.78 -28.97 19.47
N PRO A 439 10.02 -29.31 19.06
CA PRO A 439 10.75 -28.73 17.94
C PRO A 439 10.08 -29.07 16.60
N GLY A 440 10.12 -28.14 15.67
CA GLY A 440 9.57 -28.26 14.31
C GLY A 440 10.43 -27.54 13.29
N THR A 441 10.15 -27.73 12.00
CA THR A 441 10.95 -27.16 10.91
C THR A 441 10.95 -25.64 10.96
N ALA A 442 9.79 -25.01 11.19
CA ALA A 442 9.64 -23.57 11.29
C ALA A 442 10.52 -22.98 12.43
N TRP A 443 10.48 -23.59 13.61
CA TRP A 443 11.26 -23.14 14.76
C TRP A 443 12.77 -23.30 14.55
N ASN A 444 13.21 -24.42 13.97
CA ASN A 444 14.63 -24.66 13.69
C ASN A 444 15.18 -23.68 12.65
N THR A 445 14.43 -23.35 11.62
CA THR A 445 14.81 -22.39 10.59
C THR A 445 15.07 -21.00 11.20
N VAL A 446 14.14 -20.52 12.00
CA VAL A 446 14.25 -19.17 12.61
C VAL A 446 15.32 -19.11 13.68
N MET A 447 15.49 -20.16 14.50
CA MET A 447 16.58 -20.22 15.48
C MET A 447 17.96 -20.25 14.80
N GLY A 448 18.06 -20.88 13.62
CA GLY A 448 19.26 -20.83 12.77
C GLY A 448 19.56 -19.41 12.27
N MET A 449 18.55 -18.71 11.77
CA MET A 449 18.67 -17.32 11.31
C MET A 449 19.08 -16.36 12.44
N ALA A 450 18.43 -16.47 13.60
CA ALA A 450 18.75 -15.65 14.75
C ALA A 450 20.21 -15.83 15.21
N LYS A 451 20.73 -17.05 15.20
CA LYS A 451 22.14 -17.34 15.49
C LYS A 451 23.07 -16.74 14.44
N ASN A 452 22.70 -16.76 13.17
CA ASN A 452 23.50 -16.18 12.08
C ASN A 452 23.49 -14.65 12.13
N ALA A 453 22.36 -14.02 12.47
CA ALA A 453 22.25 -12.57 12.62
C ALA A 453 23.11 -12.00 13.79
N VAL A 454 23.30 -12.77 14.85
CA VAL A 454 24.19 -12.39 15.98
C VAL A 454 25.69 -12.53 15.61
N ARG A 455 26.03 -13.39 14.63
CA ARG A 455 27.40 -13.63 14.17
C ARG A 455 27.85 -12.72 13.02
N ALA A 456 26.93 -12.02 12.38
CA ALA A 456 27.15 -11.10 11.24
C ALA A 456 27.16 -9.62 11.68
#